data_cae8780469171953c2b33924f577eeb2
#
_entry.id   cae8780469171953c2b33924f577eeb2
#
_cell.length_a   1.000
_cell.length_b   1.000
_cell.length_c   1.000
_cell.angle_alpha   90.00
_cell.angle_beta   90.00
_cell.angle_gamma   90.00
#
_symmetry.space_group_name_H-M   'P 1'
#
loop_
_entity.id
_entity.type
_entity.pdbx_description
1 polymer ?
#
loop_
_entity_poly.entity_id
_entity_poly.type
_entity_poly.pdbx_seq_one_letter_code
_entity_poly.pdbx_strand_id
1 'polypeptide(L)'
;MGGNLEERAAEWYGAKKRRVKLIAVVSGFCQESLPKGMKFGHAGAKEGLKGEGSARAKSDALKKYGAIVPATFGALGPAIKEAYQEMLKSGQVKEPVEPVVLPKLPKTIEEAMKADEVMVAPLIRTTISDDRGDEPCYDGYPASELINKGYQIPHVVGLLWDKRLISQQEAEIIKRIMMLSADHGPCVSGALGTIIAACAGIGMSQSVAAGLIMIGPRFGGAVTDAGRFFKYAVDNKMTVDDFLAYMKKNHGPVPGIGHRVKSLRNPDKRVKELVGYVKSLNIKTPCLDFALEVEQITSVKKDNLILNVDGTMAAVLVDIGFPVDSLNGFFILSRTIGLIGHWVDQKRQDSRLIRLFDYLVNYAAPKRREVPPLK
;
A
#
# COMPACT_ATOMS: atom_id res chain seq x y z
N MET A 1 25.50 -7.54 -23.01
CA MET A 1 25.64 -7.10 -21.63
C MET A 1 26.74 -7.96 -21.07
N GLY A 2 27.57 -7.56 -20.13
CA GLY A 2 28.84 -8.14 -19.72
C GLY A 2 28.88 -9.65 -19.45
N GLY A 3 30.05 -10.17 -19.13
CA GLY A 3 30.35 -11.59 -18.99
C GLY A 3 30.93 -12.23 -20.25
N ASN A 4 31.63 -13.34 -20.12
CA ASN A 4 32.36 -14.01 -21.20
C ASN A 4 31.84 -15.42 -21.52
N LEU A 5 30.66 -15.79 -21.06
CA LEU A 5 30.10 -17.12 -21.25
C LEU A 5 29.79 -17.41 -22.73
N GLU A 6 29.33 -16.41 -23.47
CA GLU A 6 29.02 -16.53 -24.90
C GLU A 6 30.29 -16.70 -25.74
N GLU A 7 31.39 -16.06 -25.38
CA GLU A 7 32.69 -16.20 -26.02
C GLU A 7 33.23 -17.61 -25.76
N ARG A 8 33.13 -18.13 -24.54
CA ARG A 8 33.48 -19.51 -24.19
C ARG A 8 32.59 -20.53 -24.91
N ALA A 9 31.31 -20.26 -25.02
CA ALA A 9 30.38 -21.11 -25.77
C ALA A 9 30.72 -21.14 -27.27
N ALA A 10 31.10 -19.99 -27.84
CA ALA A 10 31.57 -19.86 -29.20
C ALA A 10 32.85 -20.67 -29.44
N GLU A 11 33.83 -20.60 -28.55
CA GLU A 11 35.05 -21.39 -28.59
C GLU A 11 34.78 -22.88 -28.52
N TRP A 12 33.94 -23.31 -27.55
CA TRP A 12 33.49 -24.71 -27.45
C TRP A 12 32.77 -25.16 -28.72
N TYR A 13 31.89 -24.31 -29.25
CA TYR A 13 31.23 -24.54 -30.51
C TYR A 13 32.26 -24.60 -31.65
N GLY A 14 33.39 -23.83 -31.72
CA GLY A 14 34.51 -23.86 -32.67
C GLY A 14 35.32 -25.14 -32.59
N ALA A 15 35.51 -25.75 -31.44
CA ALA A 15 36.33 -26.95 -31.22
C ALA A 15 35.63 -28.26 -31.61
N LYS A 16 34.32 -28.28 -31.79
CA LYS A 16 33.55 -29.52 -32.10
C LYS A 16 33.30 -29.67 -33.60
N LYS A 17 33.46 -30.88 -34.15
CA LYS A 17 32.97 -31.20 -35.49
C LYS A 17 31.44 -31.23 -35.46
N ARG A 18 30.78 -30.27 -36.16
CA ARG A 18 29.36 -30.08 -35.99
C ARG A 18 28.52 -30.43 -37.19
N ARG A 19 27.29 -30.89 -36.84
CA ARG A 19 26.25 -31.19 -37.82
C ARG A 19 25.18 -30.10 -37.89
N VAL A 20 25.19 -29.12 -36.92
CA VAL A 20 24.16 -28.10 -36.80
C VAL A 20 24.76 -26.71 -37.01
N LYS A 21 24.12 -25.86 -37.78
CA LYS A 21 24.51 -24.46 -37.93
C LYS A 21 24.05 -23.62 -36.71
N LEU A 22 24.91 -22.81 -36.20
CA LEU A 22 24.61 -21.87 -35.11
C LEU A 22 24.31 -20.51 -35.71
N ILE A 23 23.14 -19.94 -35.40
CA ILE A 23 22.78 -18.61 -35.74
C ILE A 23 22.56 -17.85 -34.42
N ALA A 24 23.25 -16.74 -34.22
CA ALA A 24 23.23 -15.99 -32.97
C ALA A 24 22.98 -14.52 -33.21
N VAL A 25 22.08 -13.95 -32.44
CA VAL A 25 21.87 -12.49 -32.39
C VAL A 25 22.48 -11.95 -31.11
N VAL A 26 23.40 -11.00 -31.24
CA VAL A 26 24.01 -10.32 -30.11
C VAL A 26 23.33 -8.97 -29.90
N SER A 27 22.78 -8.77 -28.72
CA SER A 27 22.18 -7.50 -28.28
C SER A 27 23.17 -6.71 -27.43
N GLY A 28 22.92 -5.39 -27.27
CA GLY A 28 23.71 -4.54 -26.38
C GLY A 28 24.70 -3.61 -27.07
N PHE A 29 24.72 -3.53 -28.41
CA PHE A 29 25.53 -2.54 -29.14
C PHE A 29 25.20 -1.09 -28.80
N CYS A 30 23.98 -0.81 -28.27
CA CYS A 30 23.62 0.52 -27.75
C CYS A 30 24.55 1.00 -26.63
N GLN A 31 25.22 0.08 -25.93
CA GLN A 31 26.19 0.45 -24.89
C GLN A 31 27.38 1.25 -25.43
N GLU A 32 27.75 1.06 -26.71
CA GLU A 32 28.84 1.80 -27.36
C GLU A 32 28.51 3.31 -27.49
N SER A 33 27.25 3.67 -27.49
CA SER A 33 26.75 5.06 -27.55
C SER A 33 26.57 5.71 -26.18
N LEU A 34 26.86 5.02 -25.08
CA LEU A 34 26.62 5.47 -23.71
C LEU A 34 27.97 5.74 -22.98
N PRO A 35 27.95 6.57 -21.92
CA PRO A 35 29.16 6.83 -21.14
C PRO A 35 29.79 5.55 -20.59
N LYS A 36 31.15 5.46 -20.68
CA LYS A 36 31.91 4.31 -20.14
C LYS A 36 31.60 4.12 -18.65
N GLY A 37 31.33 2.85 -18.25
CA GLY A 37 31.06 2.49 -16.87
C GLY A 37 29.59 2.54 -16.44
N MET A 38 28.66 2.89 -17.34
CA MET A 38 27.23 2.79 -17.07
C MET A 38 26.82 1.31 -16.88
N LYS A 39 26.11 1.03 -15.79
CA LYS A 39 25.69 -0.34 -15.44
C LYS A 39 24.26 -0.60 -15.89
N PHE A 40 24.04 -1.68 -16.61
CA PHE A 40 22.71 -2.14 -17.02
C PHE A 40 22.33 -3.39 -16.22
N GLY A 41 21.47 -3.23 -15.27
CA GLY A 41 20.55 -4.20 -14.67
C GLY A 41 21.11 -5.38 -13.88
N HIS A 42 22.17 -6.06 -14.22
CA HIS A 42 22.59 -7.29 -13.52
C HIS A 42 23.97 -7.17 -12.88
N ALA A 43 24.07 -7.51 -11.59
CA ALA A 43 25.29 -7.36 -10.78
C ALA A 43 26.52 -8.15 -11.28
N GLY A 44 26.34 -9.16 -12.14
CA GLY A 44 27.40 -9.96 -12.76
C GLY A 44 27.82 -9.53 -14.18
N ALA A 45 27.10 -8.60 -14.79
CA ALA A 45 27.29 -8.21 -16.19
C ALA A 45 28.19 -6.97 -16.29
N LYS A 46 29.49 -7.11 -16.01
CA LYS A 46 30.48 -6.05 -16.20
C LYS A 46 31.29 -6.34 -17.47
N GLU A 47 31.46 -5.30 -18.30
CA GLU A 47 32.47 -5.29 -19.34
C GLU A 47 33.84 -5.32 -18.66
N GLY A 48 34.74 -6.21 -19.13
CA GLY A 48 36.10 -6.27 -18.64
C GLY A 48 36.88 -5.01 -19.02
N LEU A 49 37.98 -4.68 -18.31
CA LEU A 49 38.82 -3.50 -18.53
C LEU A 49 39.37 -3.39 -19.94
N LYS A 50 39.44 -4.51 -20.68
CA LYS A 50 39.93 -4.59 -22.07
C LYS A 50 38.79 -4.76 -23.10
N GLY A 51 37.52 -4.48 -22.76
CA GLY A 51 36.40 -4.67 -23.67
C GLY A 51 35.91 -6.11 -23.79
N GLU A 52 36.42 -7.03 -22.96
CA GLU A 52 35.98 -8.41 -22.88
C GLU A 52 34.52 -8.46 -22.38
N GLY A 53 33.69 -9.28 -23.01
CA GLY A 53 32.26 -9.37 -22.69
C GLY A 53 31.39 -8.26 -23.28
N SER A 54 31.97 -7.38 -24.12
CA SER A 54 31.18 -6.41 -24.90
C SER A 54 30.35 -7.09 -26.00
N ALA A 55 29.30 -6.43 -26.49
CA ALA A 55 28.51 -6.94 -27.60
C ALA A 55 29.37 -7.20 -28.85
N ARG A 56 30.33 -6.32 -29.10
CA ARG A 56 31.30 -6.46 -30.23
C ARG A 56 32.21 -7.67 -30.05
N ALA A 57 32.85 -7.84 -28.87
CA ALA A 57 33.70 -8.99 -28.58
C ALA A 57 32.96 -10.31 -28.73
N LYS A 58 31.71 -10.39 -28.24
CA LYS A 58 30.86 -11.59 -28.40
C LYS A 58 30.52 -11.87 -29.86
N SER A 59 30.15 -10.83 -30.62
CA SER A 59 29.82 -10.97 -32.03
C SER A 59 31.06 -11.48 -32.82
N ASP A 60 32.24 -10.91 -32.54
CA ASP A 60 33.48 -11.28 -33.22
C ASP A 60 33.93 -12.71 -32.84
N ALA A 61 33.82 -13.11 -31.59
CA ALA A 61 34.07 -14.46 -31.12
C ALA A 61 33.13 -15.45 -31.79
N LEU A 62 31.84 -15.20 -31.84
CA LEU A 62 30.85 -16.05 -32.48
C LEU A 62 31.15 -16.25 -33.97
N LYS A 63 31.43 -15.17 -34.68
CA LYS A 63 31.84 -15.21 -36.10
C LYS A 63 33.12 -16.00 -36.32
N LYS A 64 34.15 -15.71 -35.51
CA LYS A 64 35.46 -16.42 -35.55
C LYS A 64 35.31 -17.93 -35.46
N TYR A 65 34.40 -18.37 -34.62
CA TYR A 65 34.17 -19.83 -34.40
C TYR A 65 33.03 -20.43 -35.26
N GLY A 66 32.61 -19.69 -36.32
CA GLY A 66 31.76 -20.24 -37.40
C GLY A 66 30.26 -20.15 -37.14
N ALA A 67 29.82 -19.27 -36.22
CA ALA A 67 28.42 -18.91 -36.10
C ALA A 67 28.02 -17.83 -37.12
N ILE A 68 26.81 -17.89 -37.62
CA ILE A 68 26.18 -16.87 -38.44
C ILE A 68 25.65 -15.79 -37.46
N VAL A 69 26.18 -14.57 -37.56
CA VAL A 69 25.76 -13.46 -36.68
C VAL A 69 25.16 -12.36 -37.54
N PRO A 70 23.82 -12.29 -37.65
CA PRO A 70 23.15 -11.21 -38.38
C PRO A 70 23.46 -9.84 -37.78
N ALA A 71 23.56 -8.81 -38.64
CA ALA A 71 23.91 -7.44 -38.22
C ALA A 71 22.79 -6.78 -37.39
N THR A 72 21.56 -7.17 -37.63
CA THR A 72 20.37 -6.63 -36.90
C THR A 72 19.42 -7.75 -36.57
N PHE A 73 18.53 -7.50 -35.61
CA PHE A 73 17.47 -8.48 -35.27
C PHE A 73 16.53 -8.75 -36.46
N GLY A 74 16.25 -7.73 -37.29
CA GLY A 74 15.46 -7.92 -38.51
C GLY A 74 16.08 -8.82 -39.58
N ALA A 75 17.41 -8.97 -39.56
CA ALA A 75 18.12 -9.88 -40.45
C ALA A 75 18.15 -11.35 -39.99
N LEU A 76 17.62 -11.65 -38.82
CA LEU A 76 17.61 -13.02 -38.26
C LEU A 76 16.78 -13.99 -39.10
N GLY A 77 15.57 -13.61 -39.48
CA GLY A 77 14.67 -14.44 -40.30
C GLY A 77 15.28 -14.82 -41.67
N PRO A 78 15.79 -13.86 -42.44
CA PRO A 78 16.54 -14.12 -43.66
C PRO A 78 17.73 -15.08 -43.46
N ALA A 79 18.55 -14.84 -42.41
CA ALA A 79 19.71 -15.69 -42.10
C ALA A 79 19.32 -17.13 -41.76
N ILE A 80 18.23 -17.35 -41.04
CA ILE A 80 17.69 -18.67 -40.72
C ILE A 80 17.24 -19.34 -42.01
N LYS A 81 16.49 -18.63 -42.86
CA LYS A 81 16.00 -19.15 -44.13
C LYS A 81 17.14 -19.59 -45.04
N GLU A 82 18.18 -18.79 -45.18
CA GLU A 82 19.36 -19.11 -46.00
C GLU A 82 20.11 -20.32 -45.47
N ALA A 83 20.39 -20.35 -44.17
CA ALA A 83 21.03 -21.47 -43.51
C ALA A 83 20.24 -22.78 -43.65
N TYR A 84 18.93 -22.71 -43.52
CA TYR A 84 18.04 -23.88 -43.73
C TYR A 84 18.06 -24.38 -45.16
N GLN A 85 18.01 -23.50 -46.13
CA GLN A 85 18.08 -23.86 -47.55
C GLN A 85 19.42 -24.49 -47.92
N GLU A 86 20.53 -24.02 -47.37
CA GLU A 86 21.84 -24.64 -47.55
C GLU A 86 21.89 -26.07 -46.93
N MET A 87 21.30 -26.26 -45.75
CA MET A 87 21.21 -27.56 -45.10
C MET A 87 20.35 -28.55 -45.90
N LEU A 88 19.26 -28.10 -46.51
CA LEU A 88 18.45 -28.91 -47.44
C LEU A 88 19.25 -29.32 -48.67
N LYS A 89 19.93 -28.36 -49.32
CA LYS A 89 20.76 -28.63 -50.51
C LYS A 89 21.91 -29.60 -50.23
N SER A 90 22.50 -29.55 -49.06
CA SER A 90 23.57 -30.42 -48.62
C SER A 90 23.08 -31.79 -48.08
N GLY A 91 21.78 -32.00 -48.03
CA GLY A 91 21.18 -33.25 -47.49
C GLY A 91 21.33 -33.41 -45.97
N GLN A 92 21.76 -32.38 -45.28
CA GLN A 92 21.88 -32.40 -43.80
C GLN A 92 20.52 -32.38 -43.09
N VAL A 93 19.51 -31.83 -43.71
CA VAL A 93 18.13 -31.82 -43.25
C VAL A 93 17.22 -32.24 -44.41
N LYS A 94 16.16 -32.98 -44.11
CA LYS A 94 15.09 -33.33 -45.06
C LYS A 94 13.93 -32.36 -44.86
N GLU A 95 13.24 -32.06 -45.96
CA GLU A 95 11.97 -31.34 -45.82
C GLU A 95 10.99 -32.14 -44.97
N PRO A 96 10.26 -31.52 -44.07
CA PRO A 96 9.22 -32.20 -43.31
C PRO A 96 8.17 -32.80 -44.27
N VAL A 97 7.81 -34.04 -44.04
CA VAL A 97 6.83 -34.78 -44.87
C VAL A 97 5.42 -34.21 -44.66
N GLU A 98 5.17 -33.65 -43.49
CA GLU A 98 3.90 -33.01 -43.19
C GLU A 98 4.12 -31.50 -42.94
N PRO A 99 3.21 -30.66 -43.42
CA PRO A 99 3.29 -29.24 -43.17
C PRO A 99 3.19 -28.95 -41.65
N VAL A 100 4.14 -28.22 -41.11
CA VAL A 100 4.07 -27.76 -39.71
C VAL A 100 2.88 -26.85 -39.54
N VAL A 101 1.89 -27.30 -38.78
CA VAL A 101 0.76 -26.46 -38.42
C VAL A 101 1.25 -25.44 -37.38
N LEU A 102 1.43 -24.20 -37.83
CA LEU A 102 1.78 -23.10 -36.94
C LEU A 102 0.61 -22.78 -36.03
N PRO A 103 0.83 -22.58 -34.74
CA PRO A 103 -0.24 -22.12 -33.86
C PRO A 103 -0.79 -20.78 -34.33
N LYS A 104 -2.10 -20.61 -34.28
CA LYS A 104 -2.76 -19.35 -34.60
C LYS A 104 -2.42 -18.37 -33.48
N LEU A 105 -1.54 -17.44 -33.78
CA LEU A 105 -1.22 -16.38 -32.81
C LEU A 105 -2.31 -15.31 -32.78
N PRO A 106 -2.59 -14.73 -31.60
CA PRO A 106 -3.45 -13.57 -31.49
C PRO A 106 -2.90 -12.41 -32.33
N LYS A 107 -3.78 -11.54 -32.81
CA LYS A 107 -3.39 -10.38 -33.60
C LYS A 107 -2.66 -9.31 -32.81
N THR A 108 -2.96 -9.21 -31.52
CA THR A 108 -2.36 -8.24 -30.61
C THR A 108 -1.96 -8.89 -29.29
N ILE A 109 -1.04 -8.25 -28.54
CA ILE A 109 -0.68 -8.68 -27.17
C ILE A 109 -1.92 -8.70 -26.26
N GLU A 110 -2.81 -7.72 -26.42
CA GLU A 110 -4.04 -7.64 -25.64
C GLU A 110 -4.99 -8.82 -25.90
N GLU A 111 -5.10 -9.24 -27.17
CA GLU A 111 -5.87 -10.44 -27.53
C GLU A 111 -5.25 -11.70 -26.96
N ALA A 112 -3.92 -11.80 -26.99
CA ALA A 112 -3.18 -12.91 -26.39
C ALA A 112 -3.32 -12.96 -24.87
N MET A 113 -3.31 -11.82 -24.20
CA MET A 113 -3.54 -11.71 -22.75
C MET A 113 -4.97 -12.09 -22.36
N LYS A 114 -5.96 -11.65 -23.13
CA LYS A 114 -7.38 -12.03 -22.90
C LYS A 114 -7.64 -13.52 -23.13
N ALA A 115 -6.84 -14.15 -23.98
CA ALA A 115 -6.92 -15.58 -24.27
C ALA A 115 -6.04 -16.44 -23.33
N ASP A 116 -5.40 -15.85 -22.32
CA ASP A 116 -4.44 -16.52 -21.43
C ASP A 116 -3.25 -17.19 -22.15
N GLU A 117 -2.93 -16.75 -23.37
CA GLU A 117 -1.85 -17.31 -24.19
C GLU A 117 -0.50 -16.65 -23.90
N VAL A 118 -0.50 -15.47 -23.30
CA VAL A 118 0.71 -14.73 -22.89
C VAL A 118 0.59 -14.30 -21.44
N MET A 119 1.49 -14.79 -20.60
CA MET A 119 1.64 -14.28 -19.25
C MET A 119 2.51 -13.03 -19.25
N VAL A 120 1.90 -11.90 -18.96
CA VAL A 120 2.62 -10.66 -18.63
C VAL A 120 2.73 -10.57 -17.11
N ALA A 121 3.92 -10.35 -16.58
CA ALA A 121 4.08 -10.12 -15.14
C ALA A 121 3.27 -8.89 -14.74
N PRO A 122 2.28 -9.02 -13.83
CA PRO A 122 1.45 -7.89 -13.44
C PRO A 122 2.31 -6.84 -12.71
N LEU A 123 2.18 -5.58 -13.10
CA LEU A 123 2.83 -4.45 -12.43
C LEU A 123 2.22 -4.24 -11.03
N ILE A 124 0.91 -4.45 -10.91
CA ILE A 124 0.16 -4.31 -9.67
C ILE A 124 -0.67 -5.57 -9.48
N ARG A 125 -0.61 -6.14 -8.27
CA ARG A 125 -1.49 -7.22 -7.84
C ARG A 125 -2.49 -6.67 -6.82
N THR A 126 -3.77 -6.81 -7.07
CA THR A 126 -4.85 -6.48 -6.13
C THR A 126 -5.71 -7.71 -5.86
N THR A 127 -6.30 -7.75 -4.67
CA THR A 127 -7.28 -8.76 -4.27
C THR A 127 -8.51 -8.13 -3.65
N ILE A 128 -8.66 -6.80 -3.80
CA ILE A 128 -9.72 -6.02 -3.15
C ILE A 128 -10.98 -6.03 -3.99
N SER A 129 -10.85 -5.68 -5.27
CA SER A 129 -11.96 -5.59 -6.20
C SER A 129 -11.54 -5.99 -7.61
N ASP A 130 -12.53 -6.39 -8.40
CA ASP A 130 -12.39 -6.67 -9.84
C ASP A 130 -13.45 -5.89 -10.61
N ASP A 131 -13.03 -5.05 -11.55
CA ASP A 131 -13.88 -4.19 -12.38
C ASP A 131 -13.87 -4.60 -13.87
N ARG A 132 -13.34 -5.78 -14.20
CA ARG A 132 -13.22 -6.27 -15.58
C ARG A 132 -14.54 -6.81 -16.17
N GLY A 133 -15.60 -6.95 -15.35
CA GLY A 133 -16.94 -7.38 -15.78
C GLY A 133 -17.87 -6.22 -16.09
N ASP A 134 -19.18 -6.49 -16.00
CA ASP A 134 -20.23 -5.49 -16.21
C ASP A 134 -20.31 -4.45 -15.08
N GLU A 135 -19.84 -4.83 -13.89
CA GLU A 135 -19.81 -3.96 -12.71
C GLU A 135 -18.66 -4.35 -11.75
N PRO A 136 -18.25 -3.43 -10.86
CA PRO A 136 -17.26 -3.76 -9.84
C PRO A 136 -17.75 -4.85 -8.87
N CYS A 137 -16.91 -5.85 -8.63
CA CYS A 137 -17.12 -6.89 -7.64
C CYS A 137 -16.17 -6.68 -6.46
N TYR A 138 -16.69 -6.67 -5.24
CA TYR A 138 -15.93 -6.53 -3.99
C TYR A 138 -15.69 -7.92 -3.42
N ASP A 139 -14.43 -8.38 -3.40
CA ASP A 139 -14.08 -9.76 -3.03
C ASP A 139 -14.96 -10.81 -3.73
N GLY A 140 -15.28 -10.57 -5.02
CA GLY A 140 -16.12 -11.44 -5.85
C GLY A 140 -17.64 -11.19 -5.76
N TYR A 141 -18.13 -10.31 -4.89
CA TYR A 141 -19.55 -9.97 -4.79
C TYR A 141 -19.89 -8.75 -5.64
N PRO A 142 -20.85 -8.86 -6.60
CA PRO A 142 -21.28 -7.73 -7.41
C PRO A 142 -21.87 -6.60 -6.54
N ALA A 143 -21.47 -5.35 -6.82
CA ALA A 143 -21.90 -4.19 -6.04
C ALA A 143 -23.42 -4.01 -6.06
N SER A 144 -24.08 -4.22 -7.21
CA SER A 144 -25.53 -4.13 -7.34
C SER A 144 -26.26 -5.19 -6.51
N GLU A 145 -25.74 -6.42 -6.44
CA GLU A 145 -26.34 -7.47 -5.63
C GLU A 145 -26.24 -7.16 -4.13
N LEU A 146 -25.13 -6.62 -3.67
CA LEU A 146 -24.99 -6.19 -2.28
C LEU A 146 -26.07 -5.15 -1.93
N ILE A 147 -26.26 -4.15 -2.81
CA ILE A 147 -27.30 -3.11 -2.62
C ILE A 147 -28.70 -3.73 -2.60
N ASN A 148 -29.03 -4.57 -3.58
CA ASN A 148 -30.34 -5.18 -3.72
C ASN A 148 -30.71 -6.13 -2.57
N LYS A 149 -29.68 -6.73 -1.93
CA LYS A 149 -29.85 -7.59 -0.74
C LYS A 149 -29.81 -6.81 0.57
N GLY A 150 -29.71 -5.47 0.54
CA GLY A 150 -29.79 -4.60 1.71
C GLY A 150 -28.48 -4.47 2.50
N TYR A 151 -27.34 -4.87 1.93
CA TYR A 151 -26.05 -4.63 2.55
C TYR A 151 -25.73 -3.13 2.57
N GLN A 152 -25.02 -2.70 3.60
CA GLN A 152 -24.69 -1.29 3.87
C GLN A 152 -23.19 -1.06 3.81
N ILE A 153 -22.75 0.21 3.85
CA ILE A 153 -21.33 0.58 3.81
C ILE A 153 -20.45 -0.21 4.80
N PRO A 154 -20.85 -0.47 6.06
CA PRO A 154 -20.05 -1.29 6.96
C PRO A 154 -19.75 -2.70 6.43
N HIS A 155 -20.68 -3.33 5.70
CA HIS A 155 -20.44 -4.64 5.09
C HIS A 155 -19.40 -4.55 3.96
N VAL A 156 -19.45 -3.47 3.16
CA VAL A 156 -18.44 -3.21 2.13
C VAL A 156 -17.06 -3.01 2.76
N VAL A 157 -16.98 -2.31 3.90
CA VAL A 157 -15.74 -2.18 4.66
C VAL A 157 -15.21 -3.56 5.09
N GLY A 158 -16.07 -4.43 5.60
CA GLY A 158 -15.69 -5.81 5.95
C GLY A 158 -15.10 -6.58 4.77
N LEU A 159 -15.76 -6.51 3.61
CA LEU A 159 -15.29 -7.16 2.38
C LEU A 159 -13.95 -6.61 1.89
N LEU A 160 -13.80 -5.29 1.82
CA LEU A 160 -12.61 -4.65 1.25
C LEU A 160 -11.40 -4.71 2.20
N TRP A 161 -11.59 -4.67 3.52
CA TRP A 161 -10.49 -4.58 4.49
C TRP A 161 -10.14 -5.91 5.15
N ASP A 162 -11.12 -6.83 5.26
CA ASP A 162 -10.96 -8.10 5.97
C ASP A 162 -11.40 -9.32 5.13
N LYS A 163 -11.84 -9.11 3.88
CA LYS A 163 -12.36 -10.16 2.98
C LYS A 163 -13.44 -11.01 3.62
N ARG A 164 -14.24 -10.39 4.46
CA ARG A 164 -15.28 -11.04 5.24
C ARG A 164 -16.60 -10.31 5.09
N LEU A 165 -17.65 -11.05 4.74
CA LEU A 165 -19.01 -10.53 4.79
C LEU A 165 -19.47 -10.56 6.24
N ILE A 166 -19.39 -9.41 6.89
CA ILE A 166 -19.72 -9.25 8.30
C ILE A 166 -21.22 -9.40 8.56
N SER A 167 -21.58 -9.76 9.77
CA SER A 167 -22.98 -9.86 10.20
C SER A 167 -23.66 -8.49 10.34
N GLN A 168 -25.00 -8.49 10.37
CA GLN A 168 -25.77 -7.26 10.62
C GLN A 168 -25.44 -6.62 11.98
N GLN A 169 -25.13 -7.43 13.00
CA GLN A 169 -24.73 -6.92 14.31
C GLN A 169 -23.38 -6.20 14.26
N GLU A 170 -22.39 -6.79 13.60
CA GLU A 170 -21.08 -6.16 13.38
C GLU A 170 -21.21 -4.88 12.56
N ALA A 171 -22.05 -4.90 11.51
CA ALA A 171 -22.32 -3.73 10.69
C ALA A 171 -22.94 -2.59 11.49
N GLU A 172 -23.85 -2.90 12.42
CA GLU A 172 -24.46 -1.91 13.31
C GLU A 172 -23.45 -1.32 14.32
N ILE A 173 -22.53 -2.14 14.84
CA ILE A 173 -21.41 -1.68 15.68
C ILE A 173 -20.54 -0.69 14.89
N ILE A 174 -20.11 -1.04 13.68
CA ILE A 174 -19.28 -0.18 12.82
C ILE A 174 -20.02 1.12 12.50
N LYS A 175 -21.31 1.05 12.16
CA LYS A 175 -22.13 2.23 11.90
C LYS A 175 -22.12 3.19 13.11
N ARG A 176 -22.29 2.68 14.33
CA ARG A 176 -22.22 3.50 15.55
C ARG A 176 -20.84 4.11 15.75
N ILE A 177 -19.77 3.34 15.55
CA ILE A 177 -18.39 3.84 15.58
C ILE A 177 -18.24 5.00 14.60
N MET A 178 -18.70 4.84 13.37
CA MET A 178 -18.60 5.89 12.34
C MET A 178 -19.39 7.15 12.73
N MET A 179 -20.61 7.00 13.26
CA MET A 179 -21.41 8.14 13.69
C MET A 179 -20.80 8.88 14.88
N LEU A 180 -20.29 8.16 15.88
CA LEU A 180 -19.73 8.75 17.10
C LEU A 180 -18.37 9.43 16.89
N SER A 181 -17.65 9.08 15.83
CA SER A 181 -16.32 9.62 15.50
C SER A 181 -16.29 10.50 14.24
N ALA A 182 -17.44 10.71 13.58
CA ALA A 182 -17.53 11.46 12.33
C ALA A 182 -16.97 12.88 12.46
N ASP A 183 -17.25 13.56 13.57
CA ASP A 183 -16.70 14.90 13.84
C ASP A 183 -16.43 15.12 15.34
N HIS A 184 -15.67 16.17 15.65
CA HIS A 184 -15.40 16.59 17.04
C HIS A 184 -15.27 18.12 17.15
N GLY A 185 -15.85 18.84 16.21
CA GLY A 185 -15.82 20.30 16.12
C GLY A 185 -14.52 20.87 15.54
N PRO A 186 -14.48 22.20 15.35
CA PRO A 186 -13.42 22.89 14.62
C PRO A 186 -12.09 22.99 15.39
N CYS A 187 -12.10 22.80 16.72
CA CYS A 187 -10.94 23.03 17.58
C CYS A 187 -9.92 21.86 17.59
N VAL A 188 -10.19 20.76 16.89
CA VAL A 188 -9.26 19.64 16.80
C VAL A 188 -8.36 19.78 15.55
N SER A 189 -7.13 19.26 15.67
CA SER A 189 -6.08 19.50 14.66
C SER A 189 -6.53 19.18 13.23
N GLY A 190 -7.21 18.05 13.00
CA GLY A 190 -7.67 17.68 11.65
C GLY A 190 -8.70 18.65 11.07
N ALA A 191 -9.75 19.00 11.85
CA ALA A 191 -10.75 19.97 11.42
C ALA A 191 -10.11 21.34 11.18
N LEU A 192 -9.26 21.81 12.12
CA LEU A 192 -8.56 23.07 11.99
C LEU A 192 -7.67 23.11 10.74
N GLY A 193 -6.92 22.05 10.45
CA GLY A 193 -6.10 21.96 9.23
C GLY A 193 -6.92 22.06 7.95
N THR A 194 -8.07 21.36 7.90
CA THR A 194 -9.01 21.46 6.78
C THR A 194 -9.60 22.86 6.63
N ILE A 195 -10.02 23.47 7.74
CA ILE A 195 -10.60 24.83 7.77
C ILE A 195 -9.58 25.86 7.28
N ILE A 196 -8.34 25.82 7.78
CA ILE A 196 -7.28 26.75 7.37
C ILE A 196 -7.01 26.63 5.87
N ALA A 197 -6.91 25.40 5.35
CA ALA A 197 -6.70 25.16 3.93
C ALA A 197 -7.89 25.67 3.08
N ALA A 198 -9.12 25.42 3.52
CA ALA A 198 -10.32 25.90 2.83
C ALA A 198 -10.38 27.43 2.79
N CYS A 199 -10.08 28.11 3.91
CA CYS A 199 -10.03 29.58 4.01
C CYS A 199 -8.91 30.19 3.15
N ALA A 200 -7.82 29.44 2.91
CA ALA A 200 -6.76 29.82 1.97
C ALA A 200 -7.14 29.61 0.49
N GLY A 201 -8.37 29.19 0.20
CA GLY A 201 -8.85 28.97 -1.17
C GLY A 201 -8.53 27.59 -1.77
N ILE A 202 -7.99 26.66 -0.97
CA ILE A 202 -7.61 25.32 -1.42
C ILE A 202 -8.85 24.48 -1.74
N GLY A 203 -8.75 23.63 -2.75
CA GLY A 203 -9.81 22.69 -3.17
C GLY A 203 -10.12 21.63 -2.10
N MET A 204 -11.29 20.97 -2.24
CA MET A 204 -11.80 20.01 -1.26
C MET A 204 -10.81 18.89 -0.96
N SER A 205 -10.30 18.23 -1.99
CA SER A 205 -9.42 17.05 -1.84
C SER A 205 -8.14 17.39 -1.07
N GLN A 206 -7.48 18.49 -1.41
CA GLN A 206 -6.25 18.91 -0.75
C GLN A 206 -6.52 19.42 0.67
N SER A 207 -7.64 20.13 0.91
CA SER A 207 -8.03 20.58 2.24
C SER A 207 -8.37 19.42 3.17
N VAL A 208 -9.08 18.41 2.68
CA VAL A 208 -9.37 17.19 3.43
C VAL A 208 -8.08 16.40 3.69
N ALA A 209 -7.20 16.30 2.70
CA ALA A 209 -5.89 15.66 2.88
C ALA A 209 -5.05 16.38 3.96
N ALA A 210 -5.05 17.71 4.00
CA ALA A 210 -4.39 18.47 5.07
C ALA A 210 -4.94 18.10 6.47
N GLY A 211 -6.25 17.92 6.59
CA GLY A 211 -6.87 17.45 7.83
C GLY A 211 -6.52 16.01 8.19
N LEU A 212 -6.46 15.13 7.21
CA LEU A 212 -6.11 13.71 7.40
C LEU A 212 -4.64 13.51 7.80
N ILE A 213 -3.72 14.30 7.24
CA ILE A 213 -2.29 14.26 7.60
C ILE A 213 -2.06 14.61 9.08
N MET A 214 -2.98 15.38 9.71
CA MET A 214 -2.91 15.69 11.14
C MET A 214 -3.26 14.49 12.04
N ILE A 215 -3.83 13.40 11.48
CA ILE A 215 -4.12 12.17 12.22
C ILE A 215 -2.81 11.43 12.45
N GLY A 216 -2.44 11.27 13.71
CA GLY A 216 -1.18 10.66 14.09
C GLY A 216 -1.17 10.23 15.56
N PRO A 217 -0.04 9.78 16.11
CA PRO A 217 0.03 9.17 17.45
C PRO A 217 -0.58 10.03 18.58
N ARG A 218 -0.62 11.35 18.40
CA ARG A 218 -1.17 12.31 19.41
C ARG A 218 -2.60 12.75 19.12
N PHE A 219 -3.16 12.37 17.97
CA PHE A 219 -4.50 12.75 17.55
C PHE A 219 -5.10 11.70 16.60
N GLY A 220 -6.06 10.93 17.08
CA GLY A 220 -6.79 9.93 16.26
C GLY A 220 -5.98 8.73 15.77
N GLY A 221 -4.68 8.65 16.08
CA GLY A 221 -3.80 7.52 15.72
C GLY A 221 -3.66 6.47 16.83
N ALA A 222 -4.31 6.66 17.96
CA ALA A 222 -4.19 5.76 19.11
C ALA A 222 -4.97 4.46 18.97
N VAL A 223 -5.90 4.36 18.00
CA VAL A 223 -6.82 3.21 17.88
C VAL A 223 -6.05 1.91 17.59
N THR A 224 -5.14 1.92 16.63
CA THR A 224 -4.33 0.73 16.30
C THR A 224 -3.46 0.29 17.47
N ASP A 225 -2.79 1.23 18.13
CA ASP A 225 -1.91 0.90 19.26
C ASP A 225 -2.71 0.40 20.46
N ALA A 226 -3.84 1.02 20.78
CA ALA A 226 -4.75 0.54 21.83
C ALA A 226 -5.22 -0.89 21.55
N GLY A 227 -5.68 -1.17 20.32
CA GLY A 227 -6.11 -2.51 19.92
C GLY A 227 -4.99 -3.54 19.99
N ARG A 228 -3.78 -3.17 19.57
CA ARG A 228 -2.60 -4.03 19.65
C ARG A 228 -2.29 -4.42 21.10
N PHE A 229 -2.28 -3.46 22.01
CA PHE A 229 -1.93 -3.72 23.40
C PHE A 229 -3.04 -4.44 24.17
N PHE A 230 -4.30 -4.11 23.97
CA PHE A 230 -5.40 -4.84 24.59
C PHE A 230 -5.47 -6.28 24.09
N LYS A 231 -5.33 -6.49 22.77
CA LYS A 231 -5.23 -7.83 22.21
C LYS A 231 -4.05 -8.62 22.76
N TYR A 232 -2.86 -7.99 22.83
CA TYR A 232 -1.69 -8.63 23.40
C TYR A 232 -1.90 -9.05 24.83
N ALA A 233 -2.51 -8.21 25.67
CA ALA A 233 -2.79 -8.54 27.06
C ALA A 233 -3.77 -9.72 27.19
N VAL A 234 -4.85 -9.72 26.40
CA VAL A 234 -5.84 -10.80 26.41
C VAL A 234 -5.25 -12.11 25.89
N ASP A 235 -4.52 -12.09 24.78
CA ASP A 235 -3.89 -13.29 24.19
C ASP A 235 -2.87 -13.93 25.16
N ASN A 236 -2.16 -13.11 25.95
CA ASN A 236 -1.19 -13.56 26.94
C ASN A 236 -1.80 -13.75 28.34
N LYS A 237 -3.10 -13.62 28.51
CA LYS A 237 -3.83 -13.78 29.79
C LYS A 237 -3.21 -12.94 30.91
N MET A 238 -2.79 -11.72 30.59
CA MET A 238 -2.19 -10.82 31.56
C MET A 238 -3.23 -10.33 32.56
N THR A 239 -2.81 -10.15 33.82
CA THR A 239 -3.58 -9.34 34.75
C THR A 239 -3.44 -7.87 34.41
N VAL A 240 -4.36 -7.03 34.89
CA VAL A 240 -4.27 -5.57 34.61
C VAL A 240 -3.00 -4.98 35.24
N ASP A 241 -2.59 -5.44 36.40
CA ASP A 241 -1.38 -4.97 37.05
C ASP A 241 -0.11 -5.34 36.27
N ASP A 242 -0.01 -6.56 35.76
CA ASP A 242 1.09 -7.00 34.90
C ASP A 242 1.13 -6.19 33.60
N PHE A 243 -0.04 -5.96 33.00
CA PHE A 243 -0.16 -5.14 31.80
C PHE A 243 0.29 -3.69 32.04
N LEU A 244 -0.17 -3.07 33.13
CA LEU A 244 0.23 -1.70 33.48
C LEU A 244 1.74 -1.60 33.78
N ALA A 245 2.32 -2.61 34.45
CA ALA A 245 3.76 -2.70 34.67
C ALA A 245 4.53 -2.86 33.34
N TYR A 246 4.06 -3.74 32.47
CA TYR A 246 4.62 -3.93 31.12
C TYR A 246 4.60 -2.64 30.31
N MET A 247 3.45 -1.95 30.26
CA MET A 247 3.31 -0.68 29.54
C MET A 247 4.25 0.38 30.10
N LYS A 248 4.28 0.56 31.42
CA LYS A 248 5.15 1.55 32.09
C LYS A 248 6.63 1.30 31.78
N LYS A 249 7.05 0.04 31.73
CA LYS A 249 8.44 -0.33 31.49
C LYS A 249 8.87 -0.14 30.04
N ASN A 250 7.99 -0.47 29.06
CA ASN A 250 8.39 -0.64 27.68
C ASN A 250 7.82 0.42 26.73
N HIS A 251 6.66 1.03 27.05
CA HIS A 251 5.92 1.85 26.10
C HIS A 251 5.43 3.19 26.65
N GLY A 252 5.33 3.35 27.96
CA GLY A 252 4.81 4.55 28.60
C GLY A 252 3.30 4.53 28.84
N PRO A 253 2.58 5.63 28.59
CA PRO A 253 1.12 5.68 28.82
C PRO A 253 0.35 4.68 27.96
N VAL A 254 -0.72 4.10 28.51
CA VAL A 254 -1.59 3.17 27.78
C VAL A 254 -2.39 3.92 26.73
N PRO A 255 -2.23 3.62 25.42
CA PRO A 255 -3.08 4.21 24.38
C PRO A 255 -4.54 3.86 24.62
N GLY A 256 -5.45 4.80 24.37
CA GLY A 256 -6.88 4.58 24.62
C GLY A 256 -7.33 4.85 26.06
N ILE A 257 -6.41 5.07 27.00
CA ILE A 257 -6.69 5.45 28.39
C ILE A 257 -6.30 6.90 28.62
N GLY A 258 -7.21 7.68 29.18
CA GLY A 258 -7.02 9.09 29.52
C GLY A 258 -7.75 10.05 28.60
N HIS A 259 -8.20 11.19 29.16
CA HIS A 259 -8.88 12.24 28.42
C HIS A 259 -8.51 13.62 28.97
N ARG A 260 -8.42 14.63 28.07
CA ARG A 260 -8.06 16.01 28.46
C ARG A 260 -9.18 16.72 29.24
N VAL A 261 -10.43 16.43 28.92
CA VAL A 261 -11.62 17.16 29.43
C VAL A 261 -12.59 16.22 30.15
N LYS A 262 -12.64 14.94 29.78
CA LYS A 262 -13.55 13.94 30.35
C LYS A 262 -12.90 13.22 31.53
N SER A 263 -13.74 12.77 32.48
CA SER A 263 -13.32 12.04 33.68
C SER A 263 -14.47 11.20 34.20
N LEU A 264 -14.26 10.44 35.25
CA LEU A 264 -15.34 9.70 35.94
C LEU A 264 -16.54 10.60 36.33
N ARG A 265 -16.28 11.86 36.70
CA ARG A 265 -17.32 12.83 37.05
C ARG A 265 -17.99 13.48 35.85
N ASN A 266 -17.31 13.48 34.69
CA ASN A 266 -17.82 13.99 33.43
C ASN A 266 -17.55 12.98 32.30
N PRO A 267 -18.25 11.85 32.28
CA PRO A 267 -17.98 10.73 31.37
C PRO A 267 -18.22 11.08 29.91
N ASP A 268 -17.50 10.42 29.02
CA ASP A 268 -17.72 10.55 27.58
C ASP A 268 -18.96 9.76 27.17
N LYS A 269 -20.02 10.46 26.76
CA LYS A 269 -21.28 9.84 26.32
C LYS A 269 -21.09 8.89 25.13
N ARG A 270 -20.08 9.14 24.28
CA ARG A 270 -19.79 8.27 23.12
C ARG A 270 -19.32 6.89 23.56
N VAL A 271 -18.42 6.85 24.54
CA VAL A 271 -17.96 5.61 25.17
C VAL A 271 -19.13 4.86 25.79
N LYS A 272 -19.94 5.56 26.60
CA LYS A 272 -21.12 4.97 27.26
C LYS A 272 -22.10 4.37 26.24
N GLU A 273 -22.36 5.08 25.15
CA GLU A 273 -23.28 4.62 24.09
C GLU A 273 -22.74 3.37 23.39
N LEU A 274 -21.47 3.36 22.99
CA LEU A 274 -20.89 2.24 22.29
C LEU A 274 -20.78 0.99 23.20
N VAL A 275 -20.24 1.16 24.41
CA VAL A 275 -20.13 0.08 25.40
C VAL A 275 -21.52 -0.49 25.73
N GLY A 276 -22.51 0.38 26.01
CA GLY A 276 -23.88 -0.05 26.34
C GLY A 276 -24.51 -0.88 25.21
N TYR A 277 -24.34 -0.44 23.97
CA TYR A 277 -24.84 -1.18 22.82
C TYR A 277 -24.14 -2.53 22.67
N VAL A 278 -22.81 -2.57 22.66
CA VAL A 278 -22.05 -3.82 22.50
C VAL A 278 -22.38 -4.83 23.60
N LYS A 279 -22.51 -4.38 24.83
CA LYS A 279 -22.90 -5.25 25.98
C LYS A 279 -24.32 -5.78 25.86
N SER A 280 -25.23 -5.03 25.21
CA SER A 280 -26.60 -5.49 24.98
C SER A 280 -26.72 -6.64 23.97
N LEU A 281 -25.69 -6.88 23.15
CA LEU A 281 -25.67 -7.90 22.11
C LEU A 281 -25.33 -9.30 22.63
N ASN A 282 -24.91 -9.44 23.89
CA ASN A 282 -24.48 -10.71 24.51
C ASN A 282 -23.38 -11.44 23.70
N ILE A 283 -22.51 -10.72 23.01
CA ILE A 283 -21.36 -11.25 22.32
C ILE A 283 -20.14 -11.28 23.25
N LYS A 284 -19.16 -12.14 22.94
CA LYS A 284 -17.88 -12.16 23.67
C LYS A 284 -17.09 -10.91 23.38
N THR A 285 -16.63 -10.22 24.43
CA THR A 285 -15.91 -8.94 24.33
C THR A 285 -14.67 -8.90 25.22
N PRO A 286 -13.73 -9.87 25.07
CA PRO A 286 -12.60 -10.00 25.98
C PRO A 286 -11.69 -8.77 25.99
N CYS A 287 -11.47 -8.11 24.87
CA CYS A 287 -10.64 -6.90 24.81
C CYS A 287 -11.37 -5.70 25.42
N LEU A 288 -12.67 -5.55 25.19
CA LEU A 288 -13.47 -4.49 25.80
C LEU A 288 -13.58 -4.71 27.32
N ASP A 289 -13.78 -5.93 27.78
CA ASP A 289 -13.83 -6.26 29.21
C ASP A 289 -12.51 -5.89 29.88
N PHE A 290 -11.40 -6.32 29.29
CA PHE A 290 -10.06 -5.98 29.78
C PHE A 290 -9.82 -4.46 29.80
N ALA A 291 -10.22 -3.75 28.74
CA ALA A 291 -10.05 -2.29 28.68
C ALA A 291 -10.86 -1.56 29.79
N LEU A 292 -12.06 -2.08 30.12
CA LEU A 292 -12.88 -1.56 31.21
C LEU A 292 -12.25 -1.86 32.59
N GLU A 293 -11.66 -3.04 32.77
CA GLU A 293 -10.91 -3.36 34.00
C GLU A 293 -9.68 -2.43 34.15
N VAL A 294 -8.96 -2.15 33.05
CA VAL A 294 -7.86 -1.18 33.06
C VAL A 294 -8.36 0.20 33.48
N GLU A 295 -9.52 0.65 32.95
CA GLU A 295 -10.14 1.92 33.37
C GLU A 295 -10.40 1.94 34.87
N GLN A 296 -10.98 0.90 35.44
CA GLN A 296 -11.28 0.83 36.87
C GLN A 296 -10.04 1.07 37.75
N ILE A 297 -8.92 0.47 37.38
CA ILE A 297 -7.66 0.59 38.15
C ILE A 297 -6.99 1.96 37.90
N THR A 298 -6.98 2.44 36.67
CA THR A 298 -6.28 3.67 36.30
C THR A 298 -7.03 4.91 36.80
N SER A 299 -8.34 4.90 36.78
CA SER A 299 -9.19 6.04 37.21
C SER A 299 -9.14 6.28 38.72
N VAL A 300 -8.81 5.26 39.53
CA VAL A 300 -8.53 5.45 40.97
C VAL A 300 -7.28 6.31 41.18
N LYS A 301 -6.26 6.17 40.32
CA LYS A 301 -5.02 6.95 40.41
C LYS A 301 -5.25 8.42 40.01
N LYS A 302 -6.08 8.64 38.99
CA LYS A 302 -6.45 9.95 38.51
C LYS A 302 -7.77 9.85 37.74
N ASP A 303 -8.76 10.65 38.10
CA ASP A 303 -10.15 10.56 37.63
C ASP A 303 -10.36 10.76 36.12
N ASN A 304 -9.37 11.32 35.42
CA ASN A 304 -9.38 11.46 33.96
C ASN A 304 -8.59 10.36 33.21
N LEU A 305 -8.06 9.34 33.91
CA LEU A 305 -7.46 8.16 33.28
C LEU A 305 -8.53 7.11 32.98
N ILE A 306 -9.55 7.53 32.27
CA ILE A 306 -10.69 6.74 31.83
C ILE A 306 -10.46 6.16 30.44
N LEU A 307 -11.19 5.12 30.07
CA LEU A 307 -11.27 4.60 28.72
C LEU A 307 -11.88 5.70 27.82
N ASN A 308 -11.17 6.10 26.78
CA ASN A 308 -11.62 7.09 25.82
C ASN A 308 -12.24 6.43 24.56
N VAL A 309 -12.75 7.24 23.65
CA VAL A 309 -13.43 6.75 22.44
C VAL A 309 -12.48 5.93 21.56
N ASP A 310 -11.20 6.31 21.46
CA ASP A 310 -10.21 5.56 20.63
C ASP A 310 -9.95 4.18 21.20
N GLY A 311 -9.75 4.08 22.52
CA GLY A 311 -9.57 2.79 23.21
C GLY A 311 -10.82 1.90 23.15
N THR A 312 -12.01 2.50 23.28
CA THR A 312 -13.28 1.75 23.16
C THR A 312 -13.46 1.20 21.75
N MET A 313 -13.26 2.03 20.73
CA MET A 313 -13.35 1.59 19.33
C MET A 313 -12.35 0.47 19.06
N ALA A 314 -11.12 0.62 19.53
CA ALA A 314 -10.05 -0.35 19.34
C ALA A 314 -10.41 -1.72 19.93
N ALA A 315 -10.81 -1.75 21.18
CA ALA A 315 -11.19 -2.98 21.87
C ALA A 315 -12.36 -3.68 21.17
N VAL A 316 -13.42 -2.93 20.85
CA VAL A 316 -14.61 -3.46 20.17
C VAL A 316 -14.29 -4.00 18.79
N LEU A 317 -13.50 -3.29 17.99
CA LEU A 317 -13.13 -3.71 16.63
C LEU A 317 -12.26 -4.98 16.65
N VAL A 318 -11.37 -5.13 17.63
CA VAL A 318 -10.62 -6.38 17.86
C VAL A 318 -11.55 -7.52 18.22
N ASP A 319 -12.50 -7.28 19.12
CA ASP A 319 -13.46 -8.31 19.59
C ASP A 319 -14.37 -8.82 18.48
N ILE A 320 -14.74 -7.97 17.52
CA ILE A 320 -15.48 -8.39 16.31
C ILE A 320 -14.59 -8.89 15.18
N GLY A 321 -13.28 -9.07 15.42
CA GLY A 321 -12.36 -9.82 14.57
C GLY A 321 -11.61 -9.01 13.51
N PHE A 322 -11.65 -7.68 13.51
CA PHE A 322 -10.87 -6.90 12.54
C PHE A 322 -9.36 -6.97 12.82
N PRO A 323 -8.53 -7.05 11.76
CA PRO A 323 -7.08 -7.00 11.87
C PRO A 323 -6.61 -5.70 12.55
N VAL A 324 -5.67 -5.82 13.50
CA VAL A 324 -5.18 -4.68 14.28
C VAL A 324 -4.67 -3.53 13.39
N ASP A 325 -4.02 -3.84 12.28
CA ASP A 325 -3.47 -2.82 11.39
C ASP A 325 -4.54 -2.03 10.61
N SER A 326 -5.78 -2.53 10.54
CA SER A 326 -6.91 -1.84 9.90
C SER A 326 -7.67 -0.89 10.84
N LEU A 327 -7.48 -1.00 12.15
CA LEU A 327 -8.34 -0.33 13.14
C LEU A 327 -8.38 1.18 13.00
N ASN A 328 -7.22 1.82 12.73
CA ASN A 328 -7.19 3.27 12.55
C ASN A 328 -7.94 3.74 11.30
N GLY A 329 -8.12 2.84 10.32
CA GLY A 329 -8.92 3.11 9.13
C GLY A 329 -10.36 3.50 9.45
N PHE A 330 -10.96 2.90 10.49
CA PHE A 330 -12.31 3.26 10.93
C PHE A 330 -12.40 4.70 11.44
N PHE A 331 -11.40 5.16 12.17
CA PHE A 331 -11.32 6.55 12.60
C PHE A 331 -11.12 7.49 11.40
N ILE A 332 -10.22 7.16 10.48
CA ILE A 332 -9.93 7.94 9.27
C ILE A 332 -11.18 8.06 8.40
N LEU A 333 -11.84 6.94 8.11
CA LEU A 333 -13.06 6.91 7.30
C LEU A 333 -14.17 7.76 7.92
N SER A 334 -14.41 7.59 9.21
CA SER A 334 -15.42 8.35 9.93
C SER A 334 -15.10 9.85 9.94
N ARG A 335 -13.88 10.22 10.27
CA ARG A 335 -13.46 11.62 10.38
C ARG A 335 -13.48 12.35 9.05
N THR A 336 -13.28 11.66 7.94
CA THR A 336 -13.37 12.24 6.59
C THR A 336 -14.74 12.88 6.35
N ILE A 337 -15.81 12.32 6.89
CA ILE A 337 -17.17 12.87 6.79
C ILE A 337 -17.20 14.30 7.39
N GLY A 338 -16.68 14.44 8.62
CA GLY A 338 -16.63 15.74 9.30
C GLY A 338 -15.69 16.74 8.60
N LEU A 339 -14.53 16.29 8.13
CA LEU A 339 -13.59 17.15 7.41
C LEU A 339 -14.20 17.72 6.12
N ILE A 340 -14.92 16.90 5.36
CA ILE A 340 -15.66 17.36 4.18
C ILE A 340 -16.73 18.39 4.62
N GLY A 341 -17.44 18.11 5.71
CA GLY A 341 -18.44 19.04 6.29
C GLY A 341 -17.83 20.41 6.61
N HIS A 342 -16.67 20.44 7.26
CA HIS A 342 -15.96 21.69 7.56
C HIS A 342 -15.53 22.44 6.30
N TRP A 343 -15.04 21.74 5.28
CA TRP A 343 -14.70 22.41 4.01
C TRP A 343 -15.93 23.03 3.35
N VAL A 344 -17.05 22.27 3.27
CA VAL A 344 -18.32 22.76 2.68
C VAL A 344 -18.82 23.99 3.45
N ASP A 345 -18.74 23.96 4.78
CA ASP A 345 -19.18 25.06 5.62
C ASP A 345 -18.36 26.34 5.36
N GLN A 346 -17.02 26.24 5.28
CA GLN A 346 -16.16 27.38 4.97
C GLN A 346 -16.47 27.97 3.57
N LYS A 347 -16.81 27.13 2.59
CA LYS A 347 -17.21 27.59 1.26
C LYS A 347 -18.56 28.30 1.26
N ARG A 348 -19.53 27.82 2.05
CA ARG A 348 -20.84 28.46 2.19
C ARG A 348 -20.74 29.85 2.88
N GLN A 349 -19.82 29.98 3.82
CA GLN A 349 -19.60 31.23 4.55
C GLN A 349 -18.72 32.21 3.79
N ASP A 350 -18.19 31.86 2.61
CA ASP A 350 -17.19 32.65 1.88
C ASP A 350 -16.04 33.09 2.80
N SER A 351 -15.57 32.15 3.62
CA SER A 351 -14.58 32.44 4.66
C SER A 351 -13.25 32.83 4.04
N ARG A 352 -12.65 33.87 4.60
CA ARG A 352 -11.36 34.41 4.13
C ARG A 352 -10.20 33.82 4.94
N LEU A 353 -8.97 34.08 4.47
CA LEU A 353 -7.74 33.66 5.11
C LEU A 353 -7.74 33.91 6.61
N ILE A 354 -7.49 32.86 7.38
CA ILE A 354 -7.36 32.96 8.85
C ILE A 354 -5.95 33.48 9.17
N ARG A 355 -5.92 34.55 9.94
CA ARG A 355 -4.71 35.10 10.57
C ARG A 355 -4.92 35.21 12.08
N LEU A 356 -3.99 34.61 12.83
CA LEU A 356 -4.02 34.72 14.29
C LEU A 356 -3.68 36.15 14.72
N PHE A 357 -4.31 36.62 15.78
CA PHE A 357 -3.92 37.83 16.43
C PHE A 357 -2.62 37.66 17.21
N ASP A 358 -1.77 38.68 17.26
CA ASP A 358 -0.43 38.60 17.87
C ASP A 358 -0.48 38.24 19.37
N TYR A 359 -1.52 38.60 20.09
CA TYR A 359 -1.68 38.23 21.50
C TYR A 359 -1.96 36.76 21.74
N LEU A 360 -2.29 35.98 20.70
CA LEU A 360 -2.44 34.52 20.77
C LEU A 360 -1.11 33.78 20.58
N VAL A 361 -0.04 34.54 20.30
CA VAL A 361 1.28 33.97 20.02
C VAL A 361 2.28 34.48 21.06
N ASN A 362 2.98 33.56 21.71
CA ASN A 362 4.09 33.92 22.59
C ASN A 362 5.39 34.04 21.77
N TYR A 363 5.83 35.27 21.56
CA TYR A 363 7.07 35.57 20.85
C TYR A 363 8.29 35.40 21.79
N ALA A 364 8.82 34.18 21.90
CA ALA A 364 9.97 33.88 22.73
C ALA A 364 11.32 34.05 21.98
N ALA A 365 11.30 34.62 20.78
CA ALA A 365 12.51 34.88 20.02
C ALA A 365 13.38 35.97 20.68
N PRO A 366 14.73 35.96 20.46
CA PRO A 366 15.61 37.03 20.91
C PRO A 366 15.14 38.41 20.39
N LYS A 367 15.33 39.45 21.20
CA LYS A 367 15.10 40.84 20.74
C LYS A 367 15.94 41.12 19.49
N ARG A 368 15.51 42.15 18.72
CA ARG A 368 16.22 42.62 17.51
C ARG A 368 17.70 42.80 17.79
N ARG A 369 18.53 42.25 16.90
CA ARG A 369 19.98 42.37 16.94
C ARG A 369 20.46 43.10 15.67
N GLU A 370 21.58 43.80 15.79
CA GLU A 370 22.25 44.34 14.62
C GLU A 370 22.85 43.23 13.77
N VAL A 371 22.72 43.35 12.46
CA VAL A 371 23.34 42.38 11.54
C VAL A 371 24.81 42.73 11.39
N PRO A 372 25.76 41.87 11.77
CA PRO A 372 27.18 42.16 11.57
C PRO A 372 27.51 42.18 10.08
N PRO A 373 28.50 42.98 9.67
CA PRO A 373 28.96 43.02 8.28
C PRO A 373 29.39 41.60 7.80
N LEU A 374 29.08 41.26 6.55
CA LEU A 374 29.59 40.05 5.92
C LEU A 374 31.13 40.09 5.92
N LYS A 375 31.75 39.05 6.48
CA LYS A 375 33.20 38.86 6.46
C LYS A 375 33.65 38.34 5.12
#